data_c329df62a0486409ff5e932f70b8f034
#
_entry.id   c329df62a0486409ff5e932f70b8f034
#
_cell.length_a   1.000
_cell.length_b   1.000
_cell.length_c   1.000
_cell.angle_alpha   90.00
_cell.angle_beta   90.00
_cell.angle_gamma   90.00
#
_symmetry.space_group_name_H-M   'P 1'
#
loop_
_entity.id
_entity.type
_entity.pdbx_description
1 polymer ?
#
loop_
_entity_poly.entity_id
_entity_poly.type
_entity_poly.pdbx_seq_one_letter_code
_entity_poly.pdbx_strand_id
1 'polypeptide(L)'
;MEEILKLQKKLYIEEATPSLELRQDRLNRCIEMLKKYNVEILDCIQDDFGNRDYNSGFLTEIMSTIGSLSHAKENVKKWMKDEKRRSNLSQPFPIRTLMSLLGSKSWIKYQPLGTVGLISPWNFPINLVLSPLGTIFAAGNRVMIKPSEFTPATSDLTEKMFKEFFDVSEAAVITGGPDVAAAFSSL
;
A
#
# COMPACT_ATOMS: atom_id res chain seq x y z
N MET A 1 17.50 5.95 -4.80
CA MET A 1 16.04 6.23 -4.78
C MET A 1 15.52 6.51 -6.19
N GLU A 2 16.05 7.45 -6.92
CA GLU A 2 15.58 7.79 -8.28
C GLU A 2 15.60 6.61 -9.26
N GLU A 3 16.62 5.75 -9.22
CA GLU A 3 16.69 4.56 -10.07
C GLU A 3 15.57 3.56 -9.77
N ILE A 4 15.26 3.36 -8.47
CA ILE A 4 14.14 2.51 -8.05
C ILE A 4 12.81 3.10 -8.55
N LEU A 5 12.62 4.40 -8.40
CA LEU A 5 11.41 5.07 -8.89
C LEU A 5 11.29 4.95 -10.42
N LYS A 6 12.38 5.16 -11.16
CA LYS A 6 12.41 4.98 -12.62
C LYS A 6 12.08 3.54 -13.03
N LEU A 7 12.65 2.55 -12.32
CA LEU A 7 12.36 1.13 -12.55
C LEU A 7 10.88 0.82 -12.31
N GLN A 8 10.34 1.24 -11.17
CA GLN A 8 8.93 1.01 -10.81
C GLN A 8 7.97 1.69 -11.79
N LYS A 9 8.24 2.93 -12.19
CA LYS A 9 7.45 3.65 -13.20
C LYS A 9 7.50 2.97 -14.56
N LYS A 10 8.69 2.54 -15.00
CA LYS A 10 8.87 1.83 -16.27
C LYS A 10 8.05 0.54 -16.31
N LEU A 11 8.23 -0.32 -15.31
CA LEU A 11 7.53 -1.61 -15.25
C LEU A 11 6.02 -1.44 -15.07
N TYR A 12 5.56 -0.40 -14.36
CA TYR A 12 4.13 -0.10 -14.28
C TYR A 12 3.52 0.20 -15.65
N ILE A 13 4.24 0.93 -16.51
CA ILE A 13 3.78 1.25 -17.87
C ILE A 13 3.80 0.01 -18.76
N GLU A 14 4.83 -0.84 -18.64
CA GLU A 14 5.00 -2.05 -19.46
C GLU A 14 4.00 -3.16 -19.10
N GLU A 15 3.71 -3.34 -17.80
CA GLU A 15 2.87 -4.45 -17.28
C GLU A 15 1.36 -4.14 -17.29
N ALA A 16 0.98 -2.92 -17.60
CA ALA A 16 -0.41 -2.46 -17.55
C ALA A 16 -1.04 -2.54 -16.12
N THR A 17 -2.38 -2.53 -16.04
CA THR A 17 -3.10 -2.57 -14.75
C THR A 17 -3.01 -3.95 -14.12
N PRO A 18 -2.48 -4.09 -12.89
CA PRO A 18 -2.35 -5.38 -12.22
C PRO A 18 -3.68 -6.13 -12.07
N SER A 19 -3.62 -7.45 -12.29
CA SER A 19 -4.79 -8.34 -12.16
C SER A 19 -5.26 -8.45 -10.70
N LEU A 20 -6.45 -9.04 -10.50
CA LEU A 20 -6.97 -9.35 -9.17
C LEU A 20 -6.02 -10.29 -8.41
N GLU A 21 -5.54 -11.32 -9.10
CA GLU A 21 -4.67 -12.36 -8.56
C GLU A 21 -3.37 -11.76 -8.05
N LEU A 22 -2.72 -10.87 -8.83
CA LEU A 22 -1.48 -10.20 -8.42
C LEU A 22 -1.69 -9.28 -7.22
N ARG A 23 -2.82 -8.55 -7.16
CA ARG A 23 -3.15 -7.70 -6.00
C ARG A 23 -3.37 -8.55 -4.75
N GLN A 24 -4.09 -9.66 -4.86
CA GLN A 24 -4.33 -10.59 -3.76
C GLN A 24 -3.04 -11.30 -3.31
N ASP A 25 -2.14 -11.64 -4.23
CA ASP A 25 -0.83 -12.21 -3.94
C ASP A 25 0.00 -11.24 -3.10
N ARG A 26 0.12 -9.97 -3.51
CA ARG A 26 0.85 -8.94 -2.75
C ARG A 26 0.31 -8.77 -1.32
N LEU A 27 -1.02 -8.74 -1.17
CA LEU A 27 -1.66 -8.67 0.14
C LEU A 27 -1.40 -9.91 0.99
N ASN A 28 -1.40 -11.07 0.37
CA ASN A 28 -1.11 -12.33 1.04
C ASN A 28 0.34 -12.39 1.53
N ARG A 29 1.30 -11.97 0.70
CA ARG A 29 2.72 -11.88 1.08
C ARG A 29 2.93 -10.95 2.27
N CYS A 30 2.21 -9.81 2.37
CA CYS A 30 2.24 -8.95 3.55
C CYS A 30 1.75 -9.66 4.81
N ILE A 31 0.66 -10.45 4.72
CA ILE A 31 0.13 -11.21 5.84
C ILE A 31 1.11 -12.31 6.29
N GLU A 32 1.66 -13.06 5.35
CA GLU A 32 2.64 -14.13 5.64
C GLU A 32 3.94 -13.55 6.23
N MET A 33 4.39 -12.40 5.76
CA MET A 33 5.53 -11.66 6.30
C MET A 33 5.31 -11.32 7.78
N LEU A 34 4.14 -10.76 8.15
CA LEU A 34 3.79 -10.48 9.55
C LEU A 34 3.73 -11.73 10.41
N LYS A 35 3.16 -12.83 9.89
CA LYS A 35 3.11 -14.10 10.61
C LYS A 35 4.50 -14.68 10.84
N LYS A 36 5.37 -14.64 9.84
CA LYS A 36 6.72 -15.17 9.91
C LYS A 36 7.57 -14.41 10.94
N TYR A 37 7.49 -13.09 10.90
CA TYR A 37 8.36 -12.20 11.68
C TYR A 37 7.73 -11.69 12.98
N ASN A 38 6.59 -12.24 13.41
CA ASN A 38 5.84 -11.70 14.55
C ASN A 38 6.66 -11.53 15.84
N VAL A 39 7.53 -12.47 16.16
CA VAL A 39 8.42 -12.41 17.36
C VAL A 39 9.51 -11.37 17.15
N GLU A 40 10.24 -11.42 16.02
CA GLU A 40 11.30 -10.45 15.73
C GLU A 40 10.77 -9.00 15.69
N ILE A 41 9.56 -8.80 15.20
CA ILE A 41 8.89 -7.48 15.19
C ILE A 41 8.73 -6.97 16.63
N LEU A 42 8.23 -7.80 17.54
CA LEU A 42 8.00 -7.40 18.93
C LEU A 42 9.31 -7.16 19.67
N ASP A 43 10.33 -7.96 19.39
CA ASP A 43 11.69 -7.76 19.95
C ASP A 43 12.28 -6.42 19.47
N CYS A 44 12.23 -6.10 18.18
CA CYS A 44 12.70 -4.83 17.64
C CYS A 44 11.93 -3.63 18.21
N ILE A 45 10.61 -3.76 18.39
CA ILE A 45 9.79 -2.73 19.05
C ILE A 45 10.24 -2.53 20.50
N GLN A 46 10.56 -3.61 21.21
CA GLN A 46 11.09 -3.52 22.57
C GLN A 46 12.44 -2.81 22.59
N ASP A 47 13.33 -3.11 21.64
CA ASP A 47 14.64 -2.48 21.52
C ASP A 47 14.51 -0.96 21.24
N ASP A 48 13.60 -0.56 20.35
CA ASP A 48 13.40 0.85 19.97
C ASP A 48 12.71 1.67 21.07
N PHE A 49 11.79 1.08 21.87
CA PHE A 49 10.98 1.79 22.86
C PHE A 49 11.40 1.51 24.32
N GLY A 50 12.12 0.44 24.57
CA GLY A 50 12.63 0.07 25.89
C GLY A 50 11.61 -0.53 26.85
N ASN A 51 10.32 -0.25 26.72
CA ASN A 51 9.30 -0.67 27.69
C ASN A 51 7.88 -0.86 27.08
N ARG A 52 7.78 -1.07 25.79
CA ARG A 52 6.45 -1.32 25.17
C ARG A 52 5.97 -2.73 25.55
N ASP A 53 4.78 -2.82 26.16
CA ASP A 53 4.17 -4.10 26.50
C ASP A 53 3.99 -5.00 25.27
N TYR A 54 4.43 -6.26 25.41
CA TYR A 54 4.47 -7.23 24.33
C TYR A 54 3.06 -7.57 23.79
N ASN A 55 2.06 -7.71 24.69
CA ASN A 55 0.68 -8.00 24.30
C ASN A 55 0.05 -6.81 23.59
N SER A 56 0.32 -5.61 24.07
CA SER A 56 -0.11 -4.38 23.41
C SER A 56 0.51 -4.24 22.02
N GLY A 57 1.82 -4.49 21.89
CA GLY A 57 2.51 -4.52 20.61
C GLY A 57 1.91 -5.55 19.65
N PHE A 58 1.66 -6.77 20.12
CA PHE A 58 1.03 -7.83 19.31
C PHE A 58 -0.36 -7.42 18.80
N LEU A 59 -1.20 -6.84 19.65
CA LEU A 59 -2.55 -6.42 19.27
C LEU A 59 -2.53 -5.24 18.28
N THR A 60 -1.69 -4.23 18.55
CA THR A 60 -1.71 -2.96 17.79
C THR A 60 -0.88 -3.01 16.51
N GLU A 61 0.24 -3.72 16.50
CA GLU A 61 1.16 -3.75 15.35
C GLU A 61 0.90 -4.96 14.43
N ILE A 62 0.53 -6.12 15.01
CA ILE A 62 0.40 -7.36 14.23
C ILE A 62 -1.05 -7.67 13.94
N MET A 63 -1.88 -7.89 14.95
CA MET A 63 -3.26 -8.34 14.75
C MET A 63 -4.12 -7.31 14.01
N SER A 64 -4.04 -6.04 14.40
CA SER A 64 -4.77 -4.97 13.71
C SER A 64 -4.34 -4.81 12.26
N THR A 65 -3.04 -4.97 11.98
CA THR A 65 -2.49 -4.89 10.63
C THR A 65 -2.92 -6.07 9.76
N ILE A 66 -2.87 -7.30 10.29
CA ILE A 66 -3.41 -8.48 9.61
C ILE A 66 -4.91 -8.30 9.31
N GLY A 67 -5.67 -7.73 10.24
CA GLY A 67 -7.08 -7.40 10.04
C GLY A 67 -7.30 -6.45 8.87
N SER A 68 -6.52 -5.35 8.80
CA SER A 68 -6.58 -4.37 7.71
C SER A 68 -6.21 -4.98 6.35
N LEU A 69 -5.16 -5.78 6.29
CA LEU A 69 -4.70 -6.45 5.08
C LEU A 69 -5.72 -7.51 4.61
N SER A 70 -6.28 -8.28 5.53
CA SER A 70 -7.32 -9.27 5.24
C SER A 70 -8.59 -8.61 4.69
N HIS A 71 -9.02 -7.51 5.30
CA HIS A 71 -10.14 -6.72 4.80
C HIS A 71 -9.89 -6.22 3.36
N ALA A 72 -8.70 -5.70 3.08
CA ALA A 72 -8.35 -5.27 1.73
C ALA A 72 -8.38 -6.44 0.73
N LYS A 73 -7.82 -7.60 1.10
CA LYS A 73 -7.80 -8.82 0.28
C LYS A 73 -9.21 -9.34 -0.04
N GLU A 74 -10.12 -9.32 0.91
CA GLU A 74 -11.50 -9.76 0.73
C GLU A 74 -12.32 -8.81 -0.16
N ASN A 75 -12.03 -7.52 -0.07
CA ASN A 75 -12.82 -6.50 -0.76
C ASN A 75 -12.25 -6.04 -2.11
N VAL A 76 -10.98 -6.31 -2.42
CA VAL A 76 -10.31 -5.82 -3.64
C VAL A 76 -11.10 -6.16 -4.91
N LYS A 77 -11.66 -7.35 -5.01
CA LYS A 77 -12.51 -7.76 -6.15
C LYS A 77 -13.74 -6.86 -6.33
N LYS A 78 -14.32 -6.41 -5.22
CA LYS A 78 -15.45 -5.47 -5.23
C LYS A 78 -15.01 -4.07 -5.65
N TRP A 79 -13.85 -3.61 -5.13
CA TRP A 79 -13.32 -2.27 -5.40
C TRP A 79 -12.83 -2.10 -6.85
N MET A 80 -12.43 -3.18 -7.51
CA MET A 80 -12.03 -3.18 -8.92
C MET A 80 -13.19 -3.05 -9.91
N LYS A 81 -14.45 -3.13 -9.46
CA LYS A 81 -15.60 -3.03 -10.34
C LYS A 81 -15.85 -1.60 -10.79
N ASP A 82 -16.16 -1.44 -12.07
CA ASP A 82 -16.61 -0.18 -12.63
C ASP A 82 -17.90 0.29 -11.93
N GLU A 83 -17.93 1.54 -11.52
CA GLU A 83 -19.08 2.15 -10.86
C GLU A 83 -19.96 2.86 -11.87
N LYS A 84 -21.14 2.30 -12.15
CA LYS A 84 -22.10 2.92 -13.07
C LYS A 84 -22.58 4.26 -12.54
N ARG A 85 -22.58 5.26 -13.40
CA ARG A 85 -23.10 6.60 -13.13
C ARG A 85 -24.23 6.93 -14.10
N ARG A 86 -25.14 7.82 -13.67
CA ARG A 86 -26.11 8.38 -14.61
C ARG A 86 -25.37 9.31 -15.55
N SER A 87 -25.49 9.03 -16.86
CA SER A 87 -24.93 9.90 -17.88
C SER A 87 -25.68 11.23 -17.95
N ASN A 88 -24.96 12.30 -18.26
CA ASN A 88 -25.53 13.59 -18.64
C ASN A 88 -26.37 14.31 -17.55
N LEU A 89 -26.01 14.19 -16.25
CA LEU A 89 -26.69 14.95 -15.17
C LEU A 89 -26.65 16.48 -15.36
N SER A 90 -25.61 16.96 -16.06
CA SER A 90 -25.44 18.40 -16.38
C SER A 90 -26.24 18.85 -17.61
N GLN A 91 -26.85 17.94 -18.37
CA GLN A 91 -27.61 18.27 -19.56
C GLN A 91 -29.08 18.55 -19.21
N PRO A 92 -29.76 19.49 -19.91
CA PRO A 92 -31.19 19.73 -19.80
C PRO A 92 -32.02 18.46 -20.03
N PHE A 93 -33.19 18.37 -19.38
CA PHE A 93 -34.05 17.19 -19.40
C PHE A 93 -34.26 16.57 -20.80
N PRO A 94 -34.61 17.31 -21.87
CA PRO A 94 -34.88 16.67 -23.16
C PRO A 94 -33.62 16.01 -23.77
N ILE A 95 -32.46 16.67 -23.67
CA ILE A 95 -31.17 16.14 -24.18
C ILE A 95 -30.75 14.91 -23.39
N ARG A 96 -30.86 14.94 -22.05
CA ARG A 96 -30.54 13.80 -21.20
C ARG A 96 -31.37 12.55 -21.55
N THR A 97 -32.64 12.73 -21.78
CA THR A 97 -33.56 11.62 -22.16
C THR A 97 -33.19 11.06 -23.53
N LEU A 98 -32.96 11.93 -24.51
CA LEU A 98 -32.54 11.51 -25.84
C LEU A 98 -31.21 10.73 -25.84
N MET A 99 -30.20 11.23 -25.11
CA MET A 99 -28.90 10.55 -24.98
C MET A 99 -29.04 9.18 -24.31
N SER A 100 -29.92 9.06 -23.29
CA SER A 100 -30.21 7.79 -22.64
C SER A 100 -30.88 6.80 -23.59
N LEU A 101 -31.84 7.24 -24.43
CA LEU A 101 -32.50 6.44 -25.44
C LEU A 101 -31.52 5.99 -26.54
N LEU A 102 -30.52 6.81 -26.87
CA LEU A 102 -29.45 6.48 -27.81
C LEU A 102 -28.38 5.56 -27.21
N GLY A 103 -28.58 5.05 -25.98
CA GLY A 103 -27.70 4.06 -25.36
C GLY A 103 -26.44 4.65 -24.65
N SER A 104 -26.41 5.95 -24.41
CA SER A 104 -25.31 6.59 -23.67
C SER A 104 -25.16 6.00 -22.26
N LYS A 105 -23.95 5.54 -21.93
CA LYS A 105 -23.60 4.95 -20.63
C LYS A 105 -22.39 5.68 -20.06
N SER A 106 -22.39 5.91 -18.74
CA SER A 106 -21.24 6.48 -18.02
C SER A 106 -20.87 5.61 -16.82
N TRP A 107 -19.58 5.49 -16.57
CA TRP A 107 -19.04 4.79 -15.41
C TRP A 107 -17.76 5.46 -14.94
N ILE A 108 -17.43 5.23 -13.67
CA ILE A 108 -16.14 5.57 -13.09
C ILE A 108 -15.32 4.29 -13.07
N LYS A 109 -14.13 4.33 -13.64
CA LYS A 109 -13.15 3.25 -13.60
C LYS A 109 -11.99 3.71 -12.74
N TYR A 110 -11.77 3.02 -11.61
CA TYR A 110 -10.64 3.29 -10.73
C TYR A 110 -9.38 2.65 -11.31
N GLN A 111 -8.32 3.45 -11.39
CA GLN A 111 -7.02 3.01 -11.91
C GLN A 111 -5.93 3.30 -10.88
N PRO A 112 -4.86 2.47 -10.81
CA PRO A 112 -3.72 2.76 -9.97
C PRO A 112 -2.99 4.04 -10.44
N LEU A 113 -2.36 4.72 -9.49
CA LEU A 113 -1.52 5.90 -9.77
C LEU A 113 -0.16 5.52 -10.36
N GLY A 114 0.28 4.28 -10.12
CA GLY A 114 1.59 3.77 -10.53
C GLY A 114 2.48 3.48 -9.33
N THR A 115 3.43 4.35 -9.03
CA THR A 115 4.29 4.25 -7.84
C THR A 115 3.83 5.26 -6.78
N VAL A 116 3.66 4.80 -5.55
CA VAL A 116 3.26 5.60 -4.39
C VAL A 116 4.41 5.67 -3.39
N GLY A 117 4.71 6.87 -2.88
CA GLY A 117 5.63 7.07 -1.76
C GLY A 117 4.86 6.96 -0.43
N LEU A 118 5.37 6.18 0.52
CA LEU A 118 4.83 6.02 1.86
C LEU A 118 5.89 6.42 2.89
N ILE A 119 5.66 7.52 3.61
CA ILE A 119 6.49 7.94 4.76
C ILE A 119 5.75 7.55 6.02
N SER A 120 6.36 6.72 6.87
CA SER A 120 5.75 6.21 8.09
C SER A 120 6.35 6.84 9.35
N PRO A 121 5.53 7.21 10.33
CA PRO A 121 5.99 7.72 11.63
C PRO A 121 6.45 6.59 12.55
N TRP A 122 7.03 6.99 13.70
CA TRP A 122 7.67 6.10 14.67
C TRP A 122 6.70 5.42 15.66
N ASN A 123 5.54 5.99 15.92
CA ASN A 123 4.68 5.59 17.06
C ASN A 123 4.02 4.21 16.92
N PHE A 124 3.77 3.75 15.70
CA PHE A 124 3.32 2.39 15.34
C PHE A 124 4.07 1.95 14.09
N PRO A 125 5.37 1.61 14.21
CA PRO A 125 6.29 1.55 13.08
C PRO A 125 5.95 0.44 12.07
N ILE A 126 5.34 -0.65 12.50
CA ILE A 126 4.91 -1.74 11.61
C ILE A 126 3.50 -1.49 11.09
N ASN A 127 2.56 -1.14 11.96
CA ASN A 127 1.17 -0.92 11.56
C ASN A 127 1.05 0.21 10.53
N LEU A 128 1.72 1.34 10.76
CA LEU A 128 1.62 2.51 9.88
C LEU A 128 2.45 2.38 8.57
N VAL A 129 3.26 1.33 8.43
CA VAL A 129 3.81 0.89 7.15
C VAL A 129 2.84 -0.05 6.44
N LEU A 130 2.41 -1.13 7.10
CA LEU A 130 1.73 -2.24 6.43
C LEU A 130 0.22 -2.05 6.27
N SER A 131 -0.46 -1.33 7.17
CA SER A 131 -1.90 -1.07 7.00
C SER A 131 -2.21 -0.20 5.77
N PRO A 132 -1.51 0.92 5.50
CA PRO A 132 -1.68 1.67 4.24
C PRO A 132 -1.32 0.85 3.00
N LEU A 133 -0.32 -0.06 3.09
CA LEU A 133 0.03 -0.97 1.99
C LEU A 133 -1.15 -1.83 1.54
N GLY A 134 -2.04 -2.20 2.45
CA GLY A 134 -3.27 -2.93 2.11
C GLY A 134 -4.08 -2.20 1.04
N THR A 135 -4.25 -0.90 1.16
CA THR A 135 -4.98 -0.09 0.19
C THR A 135 -4.15 0.24 -1.05
N ILE A 136 -2.85 0.49 -0.89
CA ILE A 136 -1.91 0.76 -1.99
C ILE A 136 -1.87 -0.43 -2.96
N PHE A 137 -1.68 -1.65 -2.45
CA PHE A 137 -1.66 -2.87 -3.26
C PHE A 137 -3.03 -3.25 -3.80
N ALA A 138 -4.11 -3.08 -3.02
CA ALA A 138 -5.47 -3.30 -3.51
C ALA A 138 -5.82 -2.36 -4.66
N ALA A 139 -5.35 -1.10 -4.65
CA ALA A 139 -5.50 -0.17 -5.76
C ALA A 139 -4.62 -0.55 -6.98
N GLY A 140 -3.64 -1.45 -6.82
CA GLY A 140 -2.75 -1.92 -7.89
C GLY A 140 -1.47 -1.10 -8.06
N ASN A 141 -1.09 -0.31 -7.05
CA ASN A 141 0.12 0.48 -7.09
C ASN A 141 1.37 -0.34 -6.73
N ARG A 142 2.52 0.18 -7.10
CA ARG A 142 3.86 -0.12 -6.58
C ARG A 142 4.17 0.86 -5.46
N VAL A 143 5.14 0.57 -4.61
CA VAL A 143 5.41 1.41 -3.44
C VAL A 143 6.90 1.59 -3.17
N MET A 144 7.26 2.78 -2.76
CA MET A 144 8.50 3.09 -2.07
C MET A 144 8.16 3.49 -0.64
N ILE A 145 8.87 2.97 0.34
CA ILE A 145 8.57 3.11 1.77
C ILE A 145 9.76 3.76 2.47
N LYS A 146 9.51 4.82 3.22
CA LYS A 146 10.48 5.44 4.12
C LYS A 146 9.99 5.27 5.56
N PRO A 147 10.46 4.24 6.30
CA PRO A 147 10.17 4.10 7.73
C PRO A 147 10.88 5.19 8.55
N SER A 148 10.49 5.34 9.81
CA SER A 148 11.04 6.38 10.67
C SER A 148 12.46 6.04 11.14
N GLU A 149 13.34 7.02 11.15
CA GLU A 149 14.68 6.94 11.74
C GLU A 149 14.69 6.87 13.27
N PHE A 150 13.57 7.19 13.91
CA PHE A 150 13.42 7.11 15.37
C PHE A 150 13.14 5.70 15.89
N THR A 151 12.93 4.75 15.00
CA THR A 151 12.76 3.32 15.31
C THR A 151 13.71 2.49 14.45
N PRO A 152 15.03 2.59 14.69
CA PRO A 152 16.04 2.01 13.80
C PRO A 152 15.97 0.48 13.73
N ALA A 153 15.82 -0.22 14.86
CA ALA A 153 15.72 -1.69 14.86
C ALA A 153 14.53 -2.19 14.04
N THR A 154 13.37 -1.57 14.25
CA THR A 154 12.15 -1.89 13.48
C THR A 154 12.29 -1.52 11.99
N SER A 155 12.98 -0.42 11.68
CA SER A 155 13.20 0.03 10.29
C SER A 155 14.13 -0.91 9.53
N ASP A 156 15.21 -1.38 10.14
CA ASP A 156 16.14 -2.34 9.56
C ASP A 156 15.47 -3.72 9.36
N LEU A 157 14.67 -4.16 10.34
CA LEU A 157 13.85 -5.36 10.18
C LEU A 157 12.84 -5.21 9.05
N THR A 158 12.20 -4.04 8.93
CA THR A 158 11.26 -3.76 7.82
C THR A 158 11.96 -3.90 6.47
N GLU A 159 13.15 -3.33 6.30
CA GLU A 159 13.94 -3.48 5.09
C GLU A 159 14.27 -4.95 4.79
N LYS A 160 14.72 -5.72 5.80
CA LYS A 160 14.99 -7.16 5.70
C LYS A 160 13.75 -7.94 5.24
N MET A 161 12.61 -7.69 5.86
CA MET A 161 11.34 -8.35 5.56
C MET A 161 10.90 -8.09 4.11
N PHE A 162 10.97 -6.83 3.67
CA PHE A 162 10.58 -6.48 2.30
C PHE A 162 11.51 -7.06 1.24
N LYS A 163 12.83 -7.08 1.47
CA LYS A 163 13.79 -7.73 0.57
C LYS A 163 13.56 -9.24 0.40
N GLU A 164 13.00 -9.90 1.40
CA GLU A 164 12.68 -11.32 1.30
C GLU A 164 11.38 -11.60 0.54
N PHE A 165 10.35 -10.77 0.76
CA PHE A 165 9.00 -11.04 0.28
C PHE A 165 8.65 -10.32 -1.03
N PHE A 166 9.40 -9.28 -1.40
CA PHE A 166 9.08 -8.45 -2.56
C PHE A 166 10.31 -8.15 -3.40
N ASP A 167 10.13 -8.16 -4.71
CA ASP A 167 11.10 -7.55 -5.61
C ASP A 167 11.09 -6.01 -5.44
N VAL A 168 12.25 -5.39 -5.59
CA VAL A 168 12.41 -3.93 -5.47
C VAL A 168 11.51 -3.15 -6.43
N SER A 169 11.15 -3.77 -7.54
CA SER A 169 10.22 -3.20 -8.51
C SER A 169 8.76 -3.18 -8.04
N GLU A 170 8.39 -3.97 -7.03
CA GLU A 170 7.05 -4.00 -6.45
C GLU A 170 6.97 -3.12 -5.20
N ALA A 171 7.92 -3.32 -4.27
CA ALA A 171 8.01 -2.61 -3.01
C ALA A 171 9.46 -2.43 -2.60
N ALA A 172 9.86 -1.21 -2.29
CA ALA A 172 11.22 -0.88 -1.86
C ALA A 172 11.21 -0.10 -0.56
N VAL A 173 12.03 -0.51 0.41
CA VAL A 173 12.24 0.23 1.66
C VAL A 173 13.50 1.05 1.56
N ILE A 174 13.42 2.32 1.96
CA ILE A 174 14.50 3.29 1.96
C ILE A 174 14.70 3.77 3.39
N THR A 175 15.73 3.30 4.05
CA THR A 175 16.11 3.73 5.41
C THR A 175 16.98 4.98 5.36
N GLY A 176 17.01 5.74 6.44
CA GLY A 176 17.85 6.93 6.57
C GLY A 176 17.20 8.05 7.36
N GLY A 177 17.97 9.11 7.61
CA GLY A 177 17.60 10.26 8.43
C GLY A 177 16.74 11.30 7.72
N PRO A 178 16.61 12.51 8.32
CA PRO A 178 15.78 13.60 7.79
C PRO A 178 16.16 14.07 6.37
N ASP A 179 17.45 14.02 6.04
CA ASP A 179 17.97 14.33 4.71
C ASP A 179 17.47 13.37 3.64
N VAL A 180 17.43 12.06 3.98
CA VAL A 180 16.85 11.03 3.12
C VAL A 180 15.33 11.23 3.00
N ALA A 181 14.63 11.58 4.09
CA ALA A 181 13.21 11.87 4.06
C ALA A 181 12.87 13.09 3.19
N ALA A 182 13.68 14.16 3.25
CA ALA A 182 13.55 15.34 2.41
C ALA A 182 13.76 15.00 0.92
N ALA A 183 14.82 14.23 0.61
CA ALA A 183 15.07 13.75 -0.75
C ALA A 183 13.95 12.82 -1.25
N PHE A 184 13.43 11.94 -0.41
CA PHE A 184 12.32 11.04 -0.73
C PHE A 184 11.03 11.79 -1.07
N SER A 185 10.71 12.84 -0.30
CA SER A 185 9.50 13.64 -0.53
C SER A 185 9.60 14.56 -1.77
N SER A 186 10.80 14.70 -2.34
CA SER A 186 11.06 15.51 -3.55
C SER A 186 11.04 14.68 -4.85
N LEU A 187 10.84 13.34 -4.76
CA LEU A 187 10.77 12.42 -5.90
C LEU A 187 9.44 12.59 -6.66
#